data_c4153a6f50a74f6a9dee262b3486ab2e
#
_entry.id   c4153a6f50a74f6a9dee262b3486ab2e
#
_cell.length_a   1.000
_cell.length_b   1.000
_cell.length_c   1.000
_cell.angle_alpha   90.00
_cell.angle_beta   90.00
_cell.angle_gamma   90.00
#
_symmetry.space_group_name_H-M   'P 1'
#
loop_
_entity.id
_entity.type
_entity.pdbx_description
1 polymer ?
#
loop_
_entity_poly.entity_id
_entity_poly.type
_entity_poly.pdbx_seq_one_letter_code
_entity_poly.pdbx_strand_id
1 'polypeptide(L)'
;MRTLLCCCMALFLLPWPAVADDAILVFTRTAKFRHDSIPVAVDTLRSLASEQGLRVVHGEDSAVFTGEGLAAYRAVVFANTTGDVLDEAQQAAFKDYIEGGGGFLGLHSAADTEYDWPFYGELVGAWFHKHPPGLQTAKVTLHGGGHDGRQWSITDEIYNYRRNPRPWVQVLATVDEASYPGGTMGADHPITWCRRMGRGRSWYTGFGHDAAAYADPQVRALLRRGLAYAVGTSPHC
;
A
#
# COMPACT_ATOMS: atom_id res chain seq x y z
N MET A 1 -2.46 -37.75 61.41
CA MET A 1 -2.60 -36.40 60.83
C MET A 1 -2.11 -36.46 59.42
N ARG A 2 -3.00 -36.38 58.39
CA ARG A 2 -2.66 -36.35 56.97
C ARG A 2 -2.89 -34.95 56.50
N THR A 3 -1.82 -34.25 56.14
CA THR A 3 -1.85 -32.87 55.58
C THR A 3 -2.19 -32.97 54.09
N LEU A 4 -3.38 -32.47 53.69
CA LEU A 4 -3.73 -32.29 52.29
C LEU A 4 -2.99 -31.02 51.75
N LEU A 5 -2.12 -31.22 50.81
CA LEU A 5 -1.53 -30.12 49.99
C LEU A 5 -2.52 -29.73 48.90
N CYS A 6 -3.12 -28.54 49.03
CA CYS A 6 -4.01 -27.98 48.02
C CYS A 6 -3.14 -27.29 46.96
N CYS A 7 -3.02 -27.91 45.78
CA CYS A 7 -2.28 -27.35 44.65
C CYS A 7 -3.20 -26.38 43.90
N CYS A 8 -3.05 -25.06 44.14
CA CYS A 8 -3.73 -24.02 43.34
C CYS A 8 -3.08 -23.92 41.96
N MET A 9 -3.73 -24.47 40.97
CA MET A 9 -3.36 -24.32 39.56
C MET A 9 -3.82 -22.95 39.09
N ALA A 10 -2.89 -21.98 38.98
CA ALA A 10 -3.16 -20.68 38.37
C ALA A 10 -3.34 -20.84 36.86
N LEU A 11 -4.58 -20.70 36.39
CA LEU A 11 -4.86 -20.59 34.96
C LEU A 11 -4.32 -19.23 34.45
N PHE A 12 -3.21 -19.25 33.73
CA PHE A 12 -2.77 -18.12 32.93
C PHE A 12 -3.70 -18.00 31.72
N LEU A 13 -4.64 -17.06 31.77
CA LEU A 13 -5.40 -16.62 30.62
C LEU A 13 -4.42 -15.85 29.70
N LEU A 14 -3.92 -16.52 28.67
CA LEU A 14 -3.21 -15.82 27.57
C LEU A 14 -4.18 -14.83 26.93
N PRO A 15 -3.80 -13.57 26.76
CA PRO A 15 -4.65 -12.61 26.07
C PRO A 15 -4.92 -13.12 24.65
N TRP A 16 -6.20 -13.25 24.31
CA TRP A 16 -6.61 -13.54 22.94
C TRP A 16 -6.12 -12.40 22.05
N PRO A 17 -5.48 -12.67 20.89
CA PRO A 17 -5.07 -11.60 20.00
C PRO A 17 -6.33 -10.79 19.62
N ALA A 18 -6.28 -9.48 19.83
CA ALA A 18 -7.35 -8.60 19.39
C ALA A 18 -7.51 -8.79 17.86
N VAL A 19 -8.69 -9.25 17.45
CA VAL A 19 -9.02 -9.32 16.02
C VAL A 19 -9.19 -7.86 15.59
N ALA A 20 -8.34 -7.41 14.65
CA ALA A 20 -8.52 -6.10 14.05
C ALA A 20 -9.96 -5.98 13.51
N ASP A 21 -10.61 -4.85 13.74
CA ASP A 21 -11.89 -4.56 13.12
C ASP A 21 -11.79 -4.75 11.59
N ASP A 22 -12.91 -5.07 10.92
CA ASP A 22 -12.95 -5.12 9.46
C ASP A 22 -12.87 -3.70 8.88
N ALA A 23 -11.77 -3.02 9.22
CA ALA A 23 -11.49 -1.63 8.87
C ALA A 23 -10.11 -1.47 8.23
N ILE A 24 -9.99 -0.47 7.37
CA ILE A 24 -8.72 0.04 6.85
C ILE A 24 -8.58 1.52 7.16
N LEU A 25 -7.34 1.96 7.40
CA LEU A 25 -7.00 3.38 7.49
C LEU A 25 -6.58 3.87 6.11
N VAL A 26 -7.27 4.89 5.57
CA VAL A 26 -6.83 5.63 4.39
C VAL A 26 -6.20 6.93 4.85
N PHE A 27 -4.88 7.00 4.76
CA PHE A 27 -4.07 8.11 5.21
C PHE A 27 -3.63 8.96 4.02
N THR A 28 -3.91 10.29 4.07
CA THR A 28 -3.72 11.20 2.93
C THR A 28 -2.92 12.45 3.30
N ARG A 29 -2.15 12.41 4.40
CA ARG A 29 -1.31 13.55 4.81
C ARG A 29 -0.25 13.83 3.75
N THR A 30 -0.07 15.11 3.45
CA THR A 30 0.97 15.60 2.54
C THR A 30 1.82 16.65 3.26
N ALA A 31 3.13 16.46 3.26
CA ALA A 31 4.11 17.45 3.76
C ALA A 31 4.74 18.24 2.61
N LYS A 32 4.51 17.82 1.35
CA LYS A 32 4.95 18.46 0.11
C LYS A 32 3.77 18.65 -0.83
N PHE A 33 3.89 18.26 -2.10
CA PHE A 33 2.82 18.42 -3.10
C PHE A 33 1.54 17.67 -2.69
N ARG A 34 0.38 18.33 -2.85
CA ARG A 34 -0.93 17.74 -2.59
C ARG A 34 -1.65 17.51 -3.91
N HIS A 35 -1.98 16.25 -4.18
CA HIS A 35 -2.67 15.85 -5.41
C HIS A 35 -4.17 16.16 -5.34
N ASP A 36 -4.71 16.75 -6.41
CA ASP A 36 -6.15 17.03 -6.52
C ASP A 36 -6.99 15.75 -6.63
N SER A 37 -6.37 14.62 -6.97
CA SER A 37 -7.02 13.30 -7.05
C SER A 37 -7.31 12.65 -5.69
N ILE A 38 -6.77 13.16 -4.58
CA ILE A 38 -6.98 12.57 -3.22
C ILE A 38 -8.46 12.33 -2.89
N PRO A 39 -9.40 13.25 -3.09
CA PRO A 39 -10.81 12.99 -2.79
C PRO A 39 -11.38 11.80 -3.59
N VAL A 40 -11.05 11.71 -4.89
CA VAL A 40 -11.50 10.62 -5.77
C VAL A 40 -10.85 9.29 -5.38
N ALA A 41 -9.57 9.31 -4.97
CA ALA A 41 -8.89 8.13 -4.43
C ALA A 41 -9.61 7.59 -3.19
N VAL A 42 -9.93 8.46 -2.24
CA VAL A 42 -10.64 8.10 -1.00
C VAL A 42 -12.02 7.51 -1.30
N ASP A 43 -12.80 8.12 -2.20
CA ASP A 43 -14.14 7.62 -2.55
C ASP A 43 -14.07 6.29 -3.30
N THR A 44 -13.08 6.12 -4.18
CA THR A 44 -12.81 4.83 -4.83
C THR A 44 -12.46 3.74 -3.83
N LEU A 45 -11.58 4.05 -2.87
CA LEU A 45 -11.21 3.10 -1.82
C LEU A 45 -12.40 2.75 -0.93
N ARG A 46 -13.28 3.71 -0.60
CA ARG A 46 -14.54 3.43 0.14
C ARG A 46 -15.44 2.45 -0.62
N SER A 47 -15.61 2.68 -1.93
CA SER A 47 -16.39 1.78 -2.79
C SER A 47 -15.81 0.37 -2.79
N LEU A 48 -14.50 0.23 -3.08
CA LEU A 48 -13.82 -1.06 -3.17
C LEU A 48 -13.73 -1.79 -1.83
N ALA A 49 -13.58 -1.05 -0.73
CA ALA A 49 -13.59 -1.61 0.62
C ALA A 49 -14.97 -2.14 0.99
N SER A 50 -16.03 -1.37 0.70
CA SER A 50 -17.42 -1.79 0.93
C SER A 50 -17.76 -3.07 0.17
N GLU A 51 -17.30 -3.23 -1.08
CA GLU A 51 -17.46 -4.46 -1.87
C GLU A 51 -16.84 -5.69 -1.19
N GLN A 52 -15.86 -5.47 -0.28
CA GLN A 52 -15.14 -6.50 0.46
C GLN A 52 -15.56 -6.59 1.94
N GLY A 53 -16.65 -5.92 2.32
CA GLY A 53 -17.13 -5.90 3.69
C GLY A 53 -16.27 -5.11 4.67
N LEU A 54 -15.41 -4.22 4.17
CA LEU A 54 -14.48 -3.42 4.98
C LEU A 54 -15.01 -1.99 5.18
N ARG A 55 -14.77 -1.45 6.37
CA ARG A 55 -15.02 -0.04 6.70
C ARG A 55 -13.75 0.79 6.44
N VAL A 56 -13.91 1.98 5.88
CA VAL A 56 -12.84 2.95 5.70
C VAL A 56 -12.87 4.01 6.81
N VAL A 57 -11.75 4.18 7.50
CA VAL A 57 -11.45 5.36 8.30
C VAL A 57 -10.47 6.20 7.49
N HIS A 58 -10.83 7.45 7.21
CA HIS A 58 -9.98 8.38 6.47
C HIS A 58 -9.48 9.48 7.39
N GLY A 59 -8.21 9.84 7.28
CA GLY A 59 -7.62 10.91 8.07
C GLY A 59 -6.23 11.32 7.58
N GLU A 60 -5.77 12.45 8.13
CA GLU A 60 -4.45 13.04 7.87
C GLU A 60 -3.65 13.23 9.18
N ASP A 61 -4.24 12.86 10.32
CA ASP A 61 -3.58 12.99 11.61
C ASP A 61 -2.66 11.79 11.87
N SER A 62 -1.37 12.06 11.96
CA SER A 62 -0.35 11.03 12.23
C SER A 62 -0.40 10.51 13.67
N ALA A 63 -1.13 11.13 14.58
CA ALA A 63 -1.28 10.65 15.95
C ALA A 63 -1.88 9.24 16.05
N VAL A 64 -2.56 8.77 15.01
CA VAL A 64 -3.08 7.40 14.92
C VAL A 64 -1.97 6.33 14.80
N PHE A 65 -0.76 6.71 14.40
CA PHE A 65 0.37 5.79 14.24
C PHE A 65 0.99 5.45 15.60
N THR A 66 0.24 4.71 16.39
CA THR A 66 0.65 4.08 17.65
C THR A 66 0.30 2.59 17.60
N GLY A 67 0.88 1.78 18.48
CA GLY A 67 0.55 0.34 18.54
C GLY A 67 -0.95 0.10 18.76
N GLU A 68 -1.59 0.87 19.64
CA GLU A 68 -3.02 0.78 19.93
C GLU A 68 -3.85 1.29 18.74
N GLY A 69 -3.49 2.47 18.19
CA GLY A 69 -4.23 3.07 17.08
C GLY A 69 -4.22 2.20 15.81
N LEU A 70 -3.06 1.64 15.46
CA LEU A 70 -2.92 0.78 14.27
C LEU A 70 -3.55 -0.60 14.45
N ALA A 71 -3.67 -1.12 15.66
CA ALA A 71 -4.27 -2.42 15.94
C ALA A 71 -5.74 -2.53 15.51
N ALA A 72 -6.43 -1.37 15.34
CA ALA A 72 -7.81 -1.30 14.87
C ALA A 72 -7.96 -1.58 13.35
N TYR A 73 -6.87 -1.64 12.60
CA TYR A 73 -6.92 -1.73 11.14
C TYR A 73 -6.25 -2.99 10.60
N ARG A 74 -6.86 -3.59 9.59
CA ARG A 74 -6.28 -4.72 8.83
C ARG A 74 -5.20 -4.26 7.84
N ALA A 75 -5.36 -3.06 7.30
CA ALA A 75 -4.38 -2.44 6.41
C ALA A 75 -4.38 -0.91 6.57
N VAL A 76 -3.24 -0.31 6.29
CA VAL A 76 -3.04 1.13 6.15
C VAL A 76 -2.78 1.44 4.68
N VAL A 77 -3.57 2.37 4.13
CA VAL A 77 -3.43 2.84 2.75
C VAL A 77 -2.79 4.23 2.78
N PHE A 78 -1.62 4.38 2.19
CA PHE A 78 -1.04 5.70 1.89
C PHE A 78 -1.54 6.12 0.52
N ALA A 79 -2.56 7.00 0.50
CA ALA A 79 -3.18 7.46 -0.73
C ALA A 79 -2.66 8.85 -1.08
N ASN A 80 -1.73 8.91 -2.03
CA ASN A 80 -1.11 10.15 -2.52
C ASN A 80 -0.45 10.98 -1.41
N THR A 81 0.16 10.33 -0.41
CA THR A 81 0.99 10.98 0.61
C THR A 81 2.28 11.53 -0.01
N THR A 82 2.88 12.56 0.57
CA THR A 82 4.14 13.15 0.10
C THR A 82 4.98 13.70 1.26
N GLY A 83 6.32 13.55 1.16
CA GLY A 83 7.27 14.05 2.14
C GLY A 83 7.25 13.26 3.44
N ASP A 84 7.84 13.82 4.49
CA ASP A 84 7.95 13.16 5.78
C ASP A 84 6.67 13.43 6.59
N VAL A 85 5.88 12.40 6.78
CA VAL A 85 4.54 12.47 7.38
C VAL A 85 4.47 11.81 8.75
N LEU A 86 5.50 11.05 9.14
CA LEU A 86 5.61 10.35 10.41
C LEU A 86 6.87 10.81 11.17
N ASP A 87 6.79 10.94 12.48
CA ASP A 87 7.95 11.06 13.35
C ASP A 87 8.56 9.68 13.69
N GLU A 88 9.73 9.67 14.35
CA GLU A 88 10.46 8.42 14.66
C GLU A 88 9.64 7.42 15.50
N ALA A 89 8.81 7.90 16.43
CA ALA A 89 7.98 7.02 17.26
C ALA A 89 6.83 6.41 16.44
N GLN A 90 6.24 7.19 15.54
CA GLN A 90 5.20 6.77 14.61
C GLN A 90 5.76 5.80 13.55
N GLN A 91 6.97 6.05 13.05
CA GLN A 91 7.70 5.14 12.16
C GLN A 91 7.94 3.78 12.84
N ALA A 92 8.42 3.79 14.09
CA ALA A 92 8.64 2.57 14.85
C ALA A 92 7.34 1.77 15.06
N ALA A 93 6.26 2.44 15.47
CA ALA A 93 4.95 1.80 15.64
C ALA A 93 4.41 1.23 14.32
N PHE A 94 4.57 1.94 13.20
CA PHE A 94 4.12 1.47 11.90
C PHE A 94 4.96 0.28 11.40
N LYS A 95 6.28 0.29 11.64
CA LYS A 95 7.15 -0.85 11.34
C LYS A 95 6.70 -2.10 12.12
N ASP A 96 6.49 -1.97 13.43
CA ASP A 96 6.04 -3.09 14.28
C ASP A 96 4.69 -3.62 13.81
N TYR A 97 3.76 -2.75 13.42
CA TYR A 97 2.47 -3.12 12.85
C TYR A 97 2.63 -3.96 11.57
N ILE A 98 3.47 -3.53 10.63
CA ILE A 98 3.72 -4.27 9.38
C ILE A 98 4.40 -5.61 9.67
N GLU A 99 5.50 -5.63 10.42
CA GLU A 99 6.22 -6.85 10.76
C GLU A 99 5.35 -7.82 11.57
N GLY A 100 4.41 -7.28 12.35
CA GLY A 100 3.38 -7.99 13.11
C GLY A 100 2.31 -8.68 12.27
N GLY A 101 2.17 -8.33 10.98
CA GLY A 101 1.21 -8.93 10.06
C GLY A 101 0.23 -7.96 9.42
N GLY A 102 0.32 -6.67 9.73
CA GLY A 102 -0.47 -5.61 9.13
C GLY A 102 -0.23 -5.47 7.62
N GLY A 103 -1.20 -4.89 6.91
CA GLY A 103 -1.09 -4.64 5.48
C GLY A 103 -0.77 -3.20 5.14
N PHE A 104 -0.06 -3.02 4.04
CA PHE A 104 0.22 -1.72 3.41
C PHE A 104 -0.28 -1.69 1.98
N LEU A 105 -0.92 -0.60 1.59
CA LEU A 105 -1.29 -0.28 0.22
C LEU A 105 -0.80 1.13 -0.11
N GLY A 106 0.12 1.26 -1.05
CA GLY A 106 0.64 2.55 -1.51
C GLY A 106 0.06 2.94 -2.87
N LEU A 107 -0.43 4.18 -2.99
CA LEU A 107 -0.94 4.73 -4.24
C LEU A 107 -0.08 5.92 -4.67
N HIS A 108 0.36 5.90 -5.92
CA HIS A 108 1.04 6.97 -6.62
C HIS A 108 2.17 7.61 -5.78
N SER A 109 1.97 8.80 -5.25
CA SER A 109 2.98 9.51 -4.48
C SER A 109 3.23 8.96 -3.07
N ALA A 110 2.60 7.82 -2.69
CA ALA A 110 3.15 7.04 -1.60
C ALA A 110 4.64 6.68 -1.82
N ALA A 111 5.11 6.61 -3.08
CA ALA A 111 6.53 6.46 -3.39
C ALA A 111 7.36 7.75 -3.22
N ASP A 112 6.72 8.92 -3.04
CA ASP A 112 7.35 10.23 -2.76
C ASP A 112 7.25 10.60 -1.26
N THR A 113 7.31 9.59 -0.40
CA THR A 113 7.08 9.70 1.05
C THR A 113 8.24 9.07 1.81
N GLU A 114 8.62 9.62 3.00
CA GLU A 114 9.56 9.04 3.97
C GLU A 114 10.92 8.66 3.35
N TYR A 115 11.57 9.59 2.67
CA TYR A 115 12.82 9.33 1.95
C TYR A 115 14.01 8.99 2.85
N ASP A 116 14.01 9.43 4.09
CA ASP A 116 15.08 9.23 5.05
C ASP A 116 14.83 8.01 5.96
N TRP A 117 13.76 7.25 5.70
CA TRP A 117 13.41 6.05 6.45
C TRP A 117 13.60 4.77 5.60
N PRO A 118 14.75 4.06 5.72
CA PRO A 118 15.07 2.90 4.87
C PRO A 118 14.00 1.80 4.88
N PHE A 119 13.37 1.53 6.04
CA PHE A 119 12.29 0.55 6.13
C PHE A 119 11.13 0.89 5.20
N TYR A 120 10.75 2.19 5.12
CA TYR A 120 9.68 2.60 4.21
C TYR A 120 10.07 2.38 2.74
N GLY A 121 11.32 2.66 2.37
CA GLY A 121 11.82 2.39 1.03
C GLY A 121 11.77 0.90 0.66
N GLU A 122 11.94 0.02 1.65
CA GLU A 122 11.74 -1.42 1.46
C GLU A 122 10.25 -1.76 1.38
N LEU A 123 9.42 -1.14 2.22
CA LEU A 123 7.97 -1.35 2.27
C LEU A 123 7.30 -0.95 0.95
N VAL A 124 7.54 0.26 0.46
CA VAL A 124 6.98 0.75 -0.81
C VAL A 124 7.63 0.08 -2.03
N GLY A 125 8.85 -0.48 -1.87
CA GLY A 125 9.61 -1.20 -2.88
C GLY A 125 10.57 -0.33 -3.69
N ALA A 126 10.17 0.87 -4.07
CA ALA A 126 11.04 1.86 -4.70
C ALA A 126 10.51 3.27 -4.45
N TRP A 127 11.43 4.21 -4.21
CA TRP A 127 11.08 5.62 -4.13
C TRP A 127 10.98 6.26 -5.52
N PHE A 128 10.08 7.22 -5.62
CA PHE A 128 9.98 8.14 -6.73
C PHE A 128 11.32 8.85 -7.01
N HIS A 129 11.63 9.06 -8.28
CA HIS A 129 12.78 9.83 -8.72
C HIS A 129 12.35 11.07 -9.50
N LYS A 130 11.58 10.87 -10.58
CA LYS A 130 11.08 11.90 -11.47
C LYS A 130 9.96 11.37 -12.35
N HIS A 131 9.29 12.24 -13.06
CA HIS A 131 8.32 11.91 -14.13
C HIS A 131 8.55 12.81 -15.36
N PRO A 132 8.12 12.42 -16.55
CA PRO A 132 8.03 13.35 -17.69
C PRO A 132 7.00 14.44 -17.39
N PRO A 133 7.13 15.64 -18.03
CA PRO A 133 6.16 16.72 -17.83
C PRO A 133 4.74 16.32 -18.24
N GLY A 134 3.76 16.59 -17.36
CA GLY A 134 2.34 16.34 -17.59
C GLY A 134 1.97 14.87 -17.67
N LEU A 135 0.74 14.61 -18.11
CA LEU A 135 0.21 13.25 -18.23
C LEU A 135 0.75 12.57 -19.50
N GLN A 136 0.99 11.28 -19.41
CA GLN A 136 1.47 10.44 -20.52
C GLN A 136 0.47 9.34 -20.80
N THR A 137 0.20 9.04 -22.08
CA THR A 137 -0.56 7.85 -22.46
C THR A 137 0.42 6.68 -22.65
N ALA A 138 0.46 5.79 -21.68
CA ALA A 138 1.36 4.65 -21.67
C ALA A 138 0.63 3.34 -21.97
N LYS A 139 1.28 2.42 -22.70
CA LYS A 139 0.86 1.03 -22.80
C LYS A 139 1.32 0.28 -21.55
N VAL A 140 0.42 -0.45 -20.96
CA VAL A 140 0.64 -1.23 -19.73
C VAL A 140 0.42 -2.70 -20.02
N THR A 141 1.30 -3.56 -19.48
CA THR A 141 1.17 -5.01 -19.56
C THR A 141 0.97 -5.56 -18.16
N LEU A 142 -0.08 -6.38 -17.97
CA LEU A 142 -0.37 -7.10 -16.73
C LEU A 142 0.45 -8.39 -16.64
N HIS A 143 0.83 -8.73 -15.41
CA HIS A 143 1.55 -9.95 -15.06
C HIS A 143 0.83 -10.70 -13.92
N GLY A 144 0.79 -12.01 -13.99
CA GLY A 144 0.20 -12.88 -12.97
C GLY A 144 -1.33 -12.81 -12.84
N GLY A 145 -1.87 -13.64 -11.96
CA GLY A 145 -3.30 -13.65 -11.65
C GLY A 145 -4.24 -14.04 -12.79
N GLY A 146 -3.76 -14.80 -13.77
CA GLY A 146 -4.55 -15.18 -14.95
C GLY A 146 -4.72 -14.08 -16.00
N HIS A 147 -3.95 -12.99 -15.90
CA HIS A 147 -3.99 -11.84 -16.82
C HIS A 147 -2.68 -11.64 -17.59
N ASP A 148 -1.75 -12.61 -17.51
CA ASP A 148 -0.44 -12.50 -18.12
C ASP A 148 -0.50 -12.08 -19.59
N GLY A 149 0.25 -11.01 -19.91
CA GLY A 149 0.34 -10.45 -21.27
C GLY A 149 -0.87 -9.61 -21.71
N ARG A 150 -1.92 -9.46 -20.88
CA ARG A 150 -3.02 -8.53 -21.20
C ARG A 150 -2.48 -7.09 -21.18
N GLN A 151 -2.80 -6.36 -22.24
CA GLN A 151 -2.39 -4.97 -22.41
C GLN A 151 -3.58 -4.02 -22.45
N TRP A 152 -3.37 -2.79 -21.95
CA TRP A 152 -4.26 -1.65 -22.13
C TRP A 152 -3.45 -0.36 -22.19
N SER A 153 -4.08 0.73 -22.53
CA SER A 153 -3.46 2.07 -22.48
C SER A 153 -4.15 2.89 -21.41
N ILE A 154 -3.36 3.69 -20.68
CA ILE A 154 -3.86 4.60 -19.65
C ILE A 154 -3.13 5.94 -19.81
N THR A 155 -3.86 7.03 -19.55
CA THR A 155 -3.29 8.37 -19.43
C THR A 155 -3.18 8.71 -17.96
N ASP A 156 -1.94 8.89 -17.49
CA ASP A 156 -1.64 9.26 -16.10
C ASP A 156 -0.22 9.85 -16.02
N GLU A 157 0.21 10.32 -14.86
CA GLU A 157 1.59 10.68 -14.60
C GLU A 157 2.42 9.41 -14.34
N ILE A 158 3.37 9.13 -15.23
CA ILE A 158 4.18 7.90 -15.15
C ILE A 158 5.47 8.17 -14.38
N TYR A 159 5.57 7.57 -13.20
CA TYR A 159 6.75 7.70 -12.34
C TYR A 159 7.93 6.87 -12.82
N ASN A 160 9.11 7.48 -12.85
CA ASN A 160 10.38 6.79 -12.84
C ASN A 160 10.86 6.68 -11.39
N TYR A 161 11.42 5.55 -11.01
CA TYR A 161 11.85 5.26 -9.64
C TYR A 161 13.37 5.37 -9.50
N ARG A 162 13.86 5.59 -8.27
CA ARG A 162 15.30 5.63 -7.96
C ARG A 162 16.02 4.33 -8.27
N ARG A 163 15.29 3.20 -8.25
CA ARG A 163 15.79 1.87 -8.60
C ARG A 163 14.66 1.01 -9.16
N ASN A 164 15.01 0.00 -9.96
CA ASN A 164 14.04 -1.00 -10.37
C ASN A 164 13.70 -1.92 -9.19
N PRO A 165 12.43 -2.05 -8.78
CA PRO A 165 12.04 -2.85 -7.62
C PRO A 165 12.04 -4.37 -7.86
N ARG A 166 12.08 -4.84 -9.13
CA ARG A 166 11.89 -6.25 -9.51
C ARG A 166 12.67 -7.26 -8.70
N PRO A 167 13.94 -7.04 -8.29
CA PRO A 167 14.68 -8.05 -7.53
C PRO A 167 14.07 -8.37 -6.15
N TRP A 168 13.18 -7.51 -5.63
CA TRP A 168 12.63 -7.62 -4.26
C TRP A 168 11.12 -7.76 -4.20
N VAL A 169 10.44 -7.61 -5.35
CA VAL A 169 8.97 -7.60 -5.43
C VAL A 169 8.45 -8.56 -6.48
N GLN A 170 7.20 -8.95 -6.37
CA GLN A 170 6.45 -9.55 -7.47
C GLN A 170 5.83 -8.42 -8.29
N VAL A 171 6.25 -8.28 -9.54
CA VAL A 171 5.70 -7.27 -10.47
C VAL A 171 4.36 -7.74 -11.01
N LEU A 172 3.37 -6.85 -10.99
CA LEU A 172 1.98 -7.10 -11.43
C LEU A 172 1.62 -6.33 -12.70
N ALA A 173 2.30 -5.19 -12.93
CA ALA A 173 2.16 -4.44 -14.17
C ALA A 173 3.47 -3.73 -14.52
N THR A 174 3.75 -3.63 -15.82
CA THR A 174 4.86 -2.84 -16.38
C THR A 174 4.33 -1.87 -17.42
N VAL A 175 5.00 -0.72 -17.59
CA VAL A 175 4.74 0.20 -18.69
C VAL A 175 5.78 0.02 -19.79
N ASP A 176 5.35 0.19 -21.04
CA ASP A 176 6.21 0.20 -22.22
C ASP A 176 6.71 1.63 -22.46
N GLU A 177 7.99 1.89 -22.16
CA GLU A 177 8.61 3.21 -22.36
C GLU A 177 8.68 3.63 -23.83
N ALA A 178 8.53 2.71 -24.78
CA ALA A 178 8.43 3.08 -26.20
C ALA A 178 7.09 3.73 -26.56
N SER A 179 6.08 3.64 -25.68
CA SER A 179 4.75 4.20 -25.91
C SER A 179 4.59 5.66 -25.47
N TYR A 180 5.55 6.23 -24.73
CA TYR A 180 5.51 7.61 -24.25
C TYR A 180 6.93 8.18 -24.10
N PRO A 181 7.13 9.52 -24.15
CA PRO A 181 8.44 10.12 -23.94
C PRO A 181 8.81 10.25 -22.45
N GLY A 182 10.11 10.17 -22.12
CA GLY A 182 10.65 10.53 -20.80
C GLY A 182 10.72 9.39 -19.79
N GLY A 183 10.47 8.15 -20.21
CA GLY A 183 10.82 6.95 -19.44
C GLY A 183 12.34 6.85 -19.24
N THR A 184 12.78 6.40 -18.06
CA THR A 184 14.21 6.22 -17.72
C THR A 184 14.49 4.95 -16.95
N MET A 185 13.55 4.02 -16.87
CA MET A 185 13.72 2.69 -16.27
C MET A 185 14.19 1.65 -17.29
N GLY A 186 14.12 1.97 -18.60
CA GLY A 186 14.53 1.12 -19.71
C GLY A 186 13.49 0.06 -20.10
N ALA A 187 13.98 -1.08 -20.59
CA ALA A 187 13.10 -2.13 -21.11
C ALA A 187 12.23 -2.83 -20.04
N ASP A 188 12.54 -2.62 -18.76
CA ASP A 188 11.80 -3.17 -17.63
C ASP A 188 11.38 -2.05 -16.68
N HIS A 189 10.14 -1.60 -16.82
CA HIS A 189 9.57 -0.50 -16.04
C HIS A 189 8.36 -0.98 -15.21
N PRO A 190 8.58 -1.56 -14.03
CA PRO A 190 7.51 -1.89 -13.10
C PRO A 190 6.73 -0.65 -12.67
N ILE A 191 5.39 -0.74 -12.64
CA ILE A 191 4.49 0.33 -12.20
C ILE A 191 3.55 -0.13 -11.08
N THR A 192 3.32 -1.45 -10.97
CA THR A 192 2.50 -2.05 -9.91
C THR A 192 3.19 -3.32 -9.43
N TRP A 193 3.28 -3.48 -8.11
CA TRP A 193 3.93 -4.63 -7.48
C TRP A 193 3.43 -4.91 -6.07
N CYS A 194 3.83 -6.07 -5.55
CA CYS A 194 3.58 -6.47 -4.17
C CYS A 194 4.79 -7.21 -3.58
N ARG A 195 4.83 -7.32 -2.27
CA ARG A 195 5.81 -8.15 -1.56
C ARG A 195 5.33 -8.54 -0.15
N ARG A 196 5.98 -9.52 0.43
CA ARG A 196 5.88 -9.84 1.86
C ARG A 196 6.91 -9.04 2.65
N MET A 197 6.52 -8.56 3.84
CA MET A 197 7.39 -7.85 4.78
C MET A 197 7.24 -8.51 6.16
N GLY A 198 8.16 -9.43 6.51
CA GLY A 198 7.95 -10.25 7.70
C GLY A 198 6.65 -11.05 7.59
N ARG A 199 5.73 -10.88 8.55
CA ARG A 199 4.37 -11.44 8.48
C ARG A 199 3.40 -10.57 7.69
N GLY A 200 3.75 -9.31 7.48
CA GLY A 200 2.92 -8.31 6.78
C GLY A 200 2.95 -8.43 5.27
N ARG A 201 2.21 -7.53 4.64
CA ARG A 201 2.01 -7.48 3.19
C ARG A 201 2.12 -6.04 2.71
N SER A 202 2.78 -5.86 1.58
CA SER A 202 2.86 -4.58 0.90
C SER A 202 2.40 -4.72 -0.55
N TRP A 203 1.60 -3.77 -0.99
CA TRP A 203 1.18 -3.63 -2.36
C TRP A 203 1.29 -2.16 -2.78
N TYR A 204 1.71 -1.90 -4.01
CA TYR A 204 1.90 -0.54 -4.52
C TYR A 204 1.49 -0.44 -5.99
N THR A 205 0.94 0.72 -6.37
CA THR A 205 0.76 1.13 -7.76
C THR A 205 1.19 2.57 -7.96
N GLY A 206 1.89 2.85 -9.09
CA GLY A 206 2.25 4.19 -9.52
C GLY A 206 1.09 4.98 -10.14
N PHE A 207 -0.06 4.36 -10.39
CA PHE A 207 -1.24 5.05 -10.93
C PHE A 207 -1.98 5.84 -9.86
N GLY A 208 -2.61 6.94 -10.28
CA GLY A 208 -3.50 7.73 -9.42
C GLY A 208 -3.13 9.21 -9.28
N HIS A 209 -2.27 9.75 -10.16
CA HIS A 209 -2.08 11.20 -10.24
C HIS A 209 -3.35 11.90 -10.72
N ASP A 210 -3.90 11.42 -11.84
CA ASP A 210 -5.14 11.97 -12.38
C ASP A 210 -6.36 11.28 -11.75
N ALA A 211 -7.38 12.08 -11.44
CA ALA A 211 -8.66 11.57 -10.95
C ALA A 211 -9.31 10.57 -11.93
N ALA A 212 -9.12 10.74 -13.23
CA ALA A 212 -9.62 9.84 -14.27
C ALA A 212 -9.02 8.42 -14.17
N ALA A 213 -7.80 8.26 -13.65
CA ALA A 213 -7.19 6.95 -13.44
C ALA A 213 -8.03 6.06 -12.50
N TYR A 214 -8.71 6.65 -11.52
CA TYR A 214 -9.58 5.92 -10.59
C TYR A 214 -10.92 5.44 -11.22
N ALA A 215 -11.29 5.96 -12.39
CA ALA A 215 -12.42 5.49 -13.18
C ALA A 215 -12.03 4.36 -14.15
N ASP A 216 -10.73 4.18 -14.43
CA ASP A 216 -10.25 3.13 -15.32
C ASP A 216 -10.54 1.74 -14.75
N PRO A 217 -11.23 0.83 -15.51
CA PRO A 217 -11.60 -0.49 -15.00
C PRO A 217 -10.40 -1.38 -14.61
N GLN A 218 -9.24 -1.23 -15.27
CA GLN A 218 -8.05 -2.02 -14.97
C GLN A 218 -7.38 -1.51 -13.69
N VAL A 219 -7.30 -0.19 -13.50
CA VAL A 219 -6.81 0.41 -12.24
C VAL A 219 -7.71 0.00 -11.08
N ARG A 220 -9.03 0.07 -11.22
CA ARG A 220 -9.97 -0.39 -10.19
C ARG A 220 -9.80 -1.88 -9.88
N ALA A 221 -9.58 -2.72 -10.89
CA ALA A 221 -9.33 -4.15 -10.69
C ALA A 221 -8.00 -4.38 -9.94
N LEU A 222 -6.94 -3.65 -10.28
CA LEU A 222 -5.66 -3.68 -9.56
C LEU A 222 -5.82 -3.26 -8.10
N LEU A 223 -6.51 -2.13 -7.84
CA LEU A 223 -6.76 -1.64 -6.48
C LEU A 223 -7.58 -2.64 -5.64
N ARG A 224 -8.61 -3.28 -6.23
CA ARG A 224 -9.41 -4.32 -5.57
C ARG A 224 -8.53 -5.52 -5.15
N ARG A 225 -7.65 -5.99 -6.04
CA ARG A 225 -6.69 -7.06 -5.73
C ARG A 225 -5.70 -6.64 -4.66
N GLY A 226 -5.15 -5.42 -4.79
CA GLY A 226 -4.21 -4.86 -3.82
C GLY A 226 -4.81 -4.76 -2.42
N LEU A 227 -6.05 -4.31 -2.33
CA LEU A 227 -6.77 -4.24 -1.07
C LEU A 227 -6.98 -5.64 -0.46
N ALA A 228 -7.49 -6.60 -1.25
CA ALA A 228 -7.68 -7.99 -0.81
C ALA A 228 -6.37 -8.63 -0.32
N TYR A 229 -5.26 -8.36 -1.03
CA TYR A 229 -3.95 -8.84 -0.62
C TYR A 229 -3.48 -8.16 0.68
N ALA A 230 -3.57 -6.83 0.78
CA ALA A 230 -3.13 -6.08 1.94
C ALA A 230 -3.88 -6.50 3.21
N VAL A 231 -5.22 -6.63 3.16
CA VAL A 231 -6.02 -7.07 4.32
C VAL A 231 -5.94 -8.58 4.59
N GLY A 232 -5.27 -9.35 3.72
CA GLY A 232 -5.02 -10.77 3.90
C GLY A 232 -6.17 -11.70 3.56
N THR A 233 -7.19 -11.22 2.84
CA THR A 233 -8.28 -12.08 2.31
C THR A 233 -7.87 -12.83 1.04
N SER A 234 -6.83 -12.35 0.34
CA SER A 234 -6.15 -13.06 -0.75
C SER A 234 -4.72 -13.44 -0.35
N PRO A 235 -4.30 -14.71 -0.51
CA PRO A 235 -2.91 -15.12 -0.32
C PRO A 235 -1.99 -14.69 -1.47
N HIS A 236 -2.58 -14.40 -2.61
CA HIS A 236 -1.89 -14.04 -3.85
C HIS A 236 -2.06 -12.56 -4.16
N CYS A 237 -1.03 -11.90 -4.47
CA CYS A 237 -1.11 -10.60 -5.09
C CYS A 237 -1.13 -10.73 -6.65
#